data_d36743a0c65f0e23d74b46f06cb96ead
#
_entry.id   d36743a0c65f0e23d74b46f06cb96ead
#
_cell.length_a   1.000
_cell.length_b   1.000
_cell.length_c   1.000
_cell.angle_alpha   90.00
_cell.angle_beta   90.00
_cell.angle_gamma   90.00
#
_symmetry.space_group_name_H-M   'P 1'
#
loop_
_entity.id
_entity.type
_entity.pdbx_description
1 polymer ?
#
loop_
_entity_poly.entity_id
_entity_poly.type
_entity_poly.pdbx_seq_one_letter_code
_entity_poly.pdbx_strand_id
1 'polypeptide(L)'
;MRILSFVAVLATALVSPLLISSPALASGGGGEPLKEVKWNHGGPFGTFDRAAAQRGLQVYRDVCSGCHGLKYIAFRNLVEIGLSEDQAKIIAAEYTVM
;
A
#
# COMPACT_ATOMS: atom_id res chain seq x y z
N MET A 1 -34.35 50.07 3.10
CA MET A 1 -34.69 48.81 2.37
C MET A 1 -33.51 48.11 1.69
N ARG A 2 -32.44 48.79 1.29
CA ARG A 2 -31.27 48.12 0.62
C ARG A 2 -30.35 47.33 1.54
N ILE A 3 -30.23 47.72 2.79
CA ILE A 3 -29.34 47.05 3.77
C ILE A 3 -29.89 45.69 4.25
N LEU A 4 -31.22 45.57 4.39
CA LEU A 4 -31.85 44.29 4.76
C LEU A 4 -31.67 43.20 3.67
N SER A 5 -31.65 43.60 2.39
CA SER A 5 -31.43 42.65 1.29
C SER A 5 -30.04 42.09 1.26
N PHE A 6 -29.00 42.87 1.63
CA PHE A 6 -27.61 42.38 1.69
C PHE A 6 -27.39 41.42 2.86
N VAL A 7 -28.03 41.64 4.00
CA VAL A 7 -27.92 40.76 5.19
C VAL A 7 -28.58 39.41 4.90
N ALA A 8 -29.72 39.39 4.19
CA ALA A 8 -30.38 38.15 3.82
C ALA A 8 -29.54 37.28 2.84
N VAL A 9 -28.83 37.91 1.90
CA VAL A 9 -27.98 37.20 0.92
C VAL A 9 -26.71 36.67 1.58
N LEU A 10 -26.10 37.37 2.55
CA LEU A 10 -24.95 36.90 3.30
C LEU A 10 -25.30 35.72 4.21
N ALA A 11 -26.49 35.71 4.82
CA ALA A 11 -26.93 34.63 5.70
C ALA A 11 -27.15 33.30 4.95
N THR A 12 -27.61 33.34 3.70
CA THR A 12 -27.81 32.14 2.88
C THR A 12 -26.50 31.54 2.37
N ALA A 13 -25.44 32.36 2.17
CA ALA A 13 -24.13 31.88 1.72
C ALA A 13 -23.36 31.13 2.80
N LEU A 14 -23.62 31.35 4.08
CA LEU A 14 -22.94 30.73 5.21
C LEU A 14 -23.53 29.36 5.63
N VAL A 15 -24.75 29.04 5.21
CA VAL A 15 -25.46 27.80 5.57
C VAL A 15 -25.23 26.67 4.54
N SER A 16 -24.81 27.00 3.31
CA SER A 16 -24.65 26.04 2.23
C SER A 16 -23.51 25.00 2.38
N PRO A 17 -22.37 25.25 3.06
CA PRO A 17 -21.30 24.25 3.11
C PRO A 17 -21.49 23.15 4.19
N LEU A 18 -22.51 23.26 5.05
CA LEU A 18 -22.68 22.28 6.15
C LEU A 18 -23.47 21.01 5.77
N LEU A 19 -24.03 20.93 4.56
CA LEU A 19 -24.92 19.84 4.15
C LEU A 19 -24.30 18.82 3.18
N ILE A 20 -23.01 18.92 2.83
CA ILE A 20 -22.37 18.04 1.83
C ILE A 20 -21.26 17.18 2.44
N SER A 21 -21.25 16.93 3.72
CA SER A 21 -20.43 15.85 4.29
C SER A 21 -21.28 14.59 4.44
N SER A 22 -21.70 14.01 3.32
CA SER A 22 -22.06 12.61 3.31
C SER A 22 -20.78 11.81 3.63
N PRO A 23 -20.72 11.04 4.74
CA PRO A 23 -19.63 10.10 4.92
C PRO A 23 -19.67 9.17 3.71
N ALA A 24 -18.61 9.18 2.89
CA ALA A 24 -18.40 8.14 1.92
C ALA A 24 -18.20 6.84 2.73
N LEU A 25 -19.28 6.10 2.90
CA LEU A 25 -19.21 4.70 3.32
C LEU A 25 -18.49 4.00 2.16
N ALA A 26 -17.18 3.89 2.29
CA ALA A 26 -16.45 2.92 1.51
C ALA A 26 -17.11 1.57 1.86
N SER A 27 -17.99 1.11 0.97
CA SER A 27 -18.60 -0.21 1.04
C SER A 27 -17.47 -1.25 0.88
N GLY A 28 -16.71 -1.45 1.96
CA GLY A 28 -16.00 -2.67 2.15
C GLY A 28 -17.08 -3.74 2.19
N GLY A 29 -17.28 -4.44 1.06
CA GLY A 29 -18.17 -5.58 1.00
C GLY A 29 -17.89 -6.45 2.22
N GLY A 30 -18.91 -6.98 2.86
CA GLY A 30 -18.79 -7.84 4.03
C GLY A 30 -17.93 -9.06 3.73
N GLY A 31 -16.61 -8.84 3.69
CA GLY A 31 -15.62 -9.88 3.58
C GLY A 31 -15.59 -10.65 4.90
N GLU A 32 -15.46 -11.95 4.78
CA GLU A 32 -15.14 -12.81 5.91
C GLU A 32 -14.01 -12.19 6.74
N PRO A 33 -14.09 -12.19 8.08
CA PRO A 33 -13.06 -11.59 8.92
C PRO A 33 -11.69 -12.18 8.56
N LEU A 34 -10.72 -11.28 8.34
CA LEU A 34 -9.37 -11.69 7.96
C LEU A 34 -8.78 -12.60 9.04
N LYS A 35 -8.22 -13.72 8.61
CA LYS A 35 -7.55 -14.66 9.50
C LYS A 35 -6.39 -13.96 10.20
N GLU A 36 -6.39 -13.95 11.53
CA GLU A 36 -5.25 -13.46 12.30
C GLU A 36 -4.05 -14.40 12.11
N VAL A 37 -2.98 -13.86 11.58
CA VAL A 37 -1.70 -14.56 11.40
C VAL A 37 -0.67 -13.97 12.36
N LYS A 38 -0.10 -14.82 13.20
CA LYS A 38 1.04 -14.42 14.05
C LYS A 38 2.31 -14.41 13.20
N TRP A 39 2.80 -13.22 12.91
CA TRP A 39 4.05 -13.04 12.15
C TRP A 39 5.26 -13.06 13.09
N ASN A 40 6.31 -13.82 12.73
CA ASN A 40 7.54 -13.89 13.52
C ASN A 40 8.28 -12.55 13.65
N HIS A 41 8.05 -11.64 12.70
CA HIS A 41 8.60 -10.30 12.71
C HIS A 41 7.69 -9.27 13.42
N GLY A 42 6.57 -9.70 13.99
CA GLY A 42 5.67 -8.84 14.76
C GLY A 42 6.23 -8.53 16.15
N GLY A 43 6.00 -7.29 16.60
CA GLY A 43 6.39 -6.83 17.93
C GLY A 43 7.85 -6.33 18.04
N PRO A 44 8.25 -5.81 19.22
CA PRO A 44 9.53 -5.13 19.42
C PRO A 44 10.76 -6.04 19.33
N PHE A 45 10.59 -7.37 19.43
CA PHE A 45 11.63 -8.37 19.33
C PHE A 45 11.46 -9.29 18.11
N GLY A 46 10.61 -8.88 17.18
CA GLY A 46 10.35 -9.66 15.97
C GLY A 46 11.59 -9.74 15.08
N THR A 47 11.84 -10.93 14.50
CA THR A 47 12.97 -11.18 13.60
C THR A 47 12.47 -11.69 12.26
N PHE A 48 13.11 -11.25 11.18
CA PHE A 48 12.84 -11.75 9.84
C PHE A 48 13.52 -13.09 9.59
N ASP A 49 12.74 -14.08 9.17
CA ASP A 49 13.28 -15.34 8.64
C ASP A 49 13.71 -15.13 7.17
N ARG A 50 15.03 -15.09 6.94
CA ARG A 50 15.60 -14.91 5.60
C ARG A 50 15.22 -16.04 4.65
N ALA A 51 15.16 -17.29 5.13
CA ALA A 51 14.77 -18.42 4.31
C ALA A 51 13.30 -18.31 3.87
N ALA A 52 12.41 -17.84 4.74
CA ALA A 52 11.04 -17.56 4.36
C ALA A 52 10.94 -16.42 3.33
N ALA A 53 11.76 -15.36 3.47
CA ALA A 53 11.81 -14.27 2.52
C ALA A 53 12.31 -14.73 1.13
N GLN A 54 13.31 -15.62 1.07
CA GLN A 54 13.78 -16.21 -0.19
C GLN A 54 12.70 -17.05 -0.87
N ARG A 55 11.98 -17.89 -0.12
CA ARG A 55 10.83 -18.65 -0.65
C ARG A 55 9.73 -17.71 -1.15
N GLY A 56 9.47 -16.61 -0.43
CA GLY A 56 8.53 -15.57 -0.85
C GLY A 56 8.96 -14.89 -2.15
N LEU A 57 10.24 -14.59 -2.32
CA LEU A 57 10.79 -14.06 -3.56
C LEU A 57 10.58 -15.03 -4.72
N GLN A 58 10.78 -16.34 -4.51
CA GLN A 58 10.51 -17.34 -5.54
C GLN A 58 9.04 -17.33 -5.96
N VAL A 59 8.11 -17.37 -5.01
CA VAL A 59 6.67 -17.28 -5.31
C VAL A 59 6.33 -16.00 -6.07
N TYR A 60 6.93 -14.86 -5.64
CA TYR A 60 6.74 -13.60 -6.35
C TYR A 60 7.18 -13.70 -7.82
N ARG A 61 8.38 -14.23 -8.08
CA ARG A 61 8.91 -14.39 -9.45
C ARG A 61 8.05 -15.29 -10.31
N ASP A 62 7.62 -16.41 -9.76
CA ASP A 62 6.94 -17.47 -10.52
C ASP A 62 5.45 -17.14 -10.77
N VAL A 63 4.81 -16.37 -9.86
CA VAL A 63 3.36 -16.16 -9.88
C VAL A 63 2.98 -14.69 -10.01
N CYS A 64 3.56 -13.80 -9.19
CA CYS A 64 3.06 -12.44 -9.03
C CYS A 64 3.71 -11.43 -9.99
N SER A 65 4.95 -11.68 -10.43
CA SER A 65 5.77 -10.73 -11.19
C SER A 65 5.18 -10.38 -12.56
N GLY A 66 4.35 -11.25 -13.13
CA GLY A 66 3.69 -11.00 -14.41
C GLY A 66 2.68 -9.84 -14.37
N CYS A 67 2.14 -9.54 -13.18
CA CYS A 67 1.17 -8.46 -12.98
C CYS A 67 1.65 -7.38 -12.00
N HIS A 68 2.52 -7.73 -11.05
CA HIS A 68 2.97 -6.85 -9.97
C HIS A 68 4.47 -6.61 -9.99
N GLY A 69 4.88 -5.38 -10.28
CA GLY A 69 6.29 -4.98 -10.22
C GLY A 69 6.73 -4.61 -8.80
N LEU A 70 7.98 -4.93 -8.44
CA LEU A 70 8.64 -4.48 -7.19
C LEU A 70 9.38 -3.14 -7.44
N LYS A 71 8.69 -2.13 -7.90
CA LYS A 71 9.25 -0.84 -8.33
C LYS A 71 10.15 -0.17 -7.28
N TYR A 72 9.87 -0.37 -6.01
CA TYR A 72 10.57 0.30 -4.91
C TYR A 72 11.65 -0.55 -4.24
N ILE A 73 11.87 -1.77 -4.73
CA ILE A 73 12.91 -2.67 -4.24
C ILE A 73 13.99 -2.79 -5.30
N ALA A 74 15.20 -2.33 -4.99
CA ALA A 74 16.33 -2.51 -5.88
C ALA A 74 16.87 -3.94 -5.80
N PHE A 75 17.33 -4.51 -6.91
CA PHE A 75 17.89 -5.88 -6.92
C PHE A 75 19.05 -6.06 -5.94
N ARG A 76 19.86 -5.03 -5.69
CA ARG A 76 20.93 -5.07 -4.67
C ARG A 76 20.42 -5.38 -3.27
N ASN A 77 19.15 -5.03 -2.95
CA ASN A 77 18.57 -5.29 -1.64
C ASN A 77 18.28 -6.79 -1.41
N LEU A 78 18.32 -7.62 -2.46
CA LEU A 78 18.16 -9.07 -2.34
C LEU A 78 19.28 -9.72 -1.51
N VAL A 79 20.42 -9.04 -1.38
CA VAL A 79 21.52 -9.50 -0.50
C VAL A 79 21.09 -9.48 0.97
N GLU A 80 20.20 -8.59 1.37
CA GLU A 80 19.69 -8.48 2.75
C GLU A 80 18.88 -9.72 3.18
N ILE A 81 18.24 -10.38 2.22
CA ILE A 81 17.49 -11.62 2.47
C ILE A 81 18.38 -12.87 2.35
N GLY A 82 19.71 -12.69 2.16
CA GLY A 82 20.70 -13.76 2.19
C GLY A 82 21.09 -14.32 0.82
N LEU A 83 20.77 -13.66 -0.29
CA LEU A 83 21.33 -13.99 -1.60
C LEU A 83 22.74 -13.42 -1.73
N SER A 84 23.60 -14.06 -2.53
CA SER A 84 24.90 -13.49 -2.89
C SER A 84 24.73 -12.36 -3.91
N GLU A 85 25.73 -11.48 -4.03
CA GLU A 85 25.70 -10.42 -5.03
C GLU A 85 25.57 -10.98 -6.46
N ASP A 86 26.24 -12.11 -6.74
CA ASP A 86 26.16 -12.72 -8.06
C ASP A 86 24.77 -13.30 -8.36
N GLN A 87 24.12 -13.89 -7.35
CA GLN A 87 22.74 -14.33 -7.49
C GLN A 87 21.79 -13.13 -7.72
N ALA A 88 22.00 -12.04 -7.02
CA ALA A 88 21.20 -10.82 -7.23
C ALA A 88 21.41 -10.24 -8.63
N LYS A 89 22.63 -10.27 -9.17
CA LYS A 89 22.94 -9.84 -10.55
C LYS A 89 22.27 -10.75 -11.60
N ILE A 90 22.30 -12.07 -11.40
CA ILE A 90 21.64 -13.02 -12.29
C ILE A 90 20.15 -12.73 -12.34
N ILE A 91 19.51 -12.55 -11.18
CA ILE A 91 18.08 -12.22 -11.12
C ILE A 91 17.81 -10.86 -11.80
N ALA A 92 18.66 -9.87 -11.59
CA ALA A 92 18.51 -8.56 -12.23
C ALA A 92 18.59 -8.62 -13.77
N ALA A 93 19.42 -9.52 -14.31
CA ALA A 93 19.59 -9.70 -15.74
C ALA A 93 18.35 -10.30 -16.45
N GLU A 94 17.44 -10.92 -15.71
CA GLU A 94 16.18 -11.43 -16.25
C GLU A 94 15.16 -10.32 -16.55
N TYR A 95 15.37 -9.12 -16.01
CA TYR A 95 14.45 -7.99 -16.15
C TYR A 95 15.03 -6.93 -17.07
N THR A 96 14.26 -6.55 -18.08
CA THR A 96 14.62 -5.42 -18.94
C THR A 96 14.28 -4.12 -18.23
N VAL A 97 15.29 -3.28 -17.94
CA VAL A 97 15.07 -1.92 -17.43
C VAL A 97 14.82 -1.03 -18.64
N MET A 98 13.59 -0.54 -18.76
CA MET A 98 13.23 0.49 -19.75
C MET A 98 13.46 1.88 -19.14
#